data_1a8a85db5beb8daa82460b559e95db2e
#
_entry.id   1a8a85db5beb8daa82460b559e95db2e
#
_cell.length_a   1.000
_cell.length_b   1.000
_cell.length_c   1.000
_cell.angle_alpha   90.00
_cell.angle_beta   90.00
_cell.angle_gamma   90.00
#
_symmetry.space_group_name_H-M   'P 1'
#
loop_
_entity.id
_entity.type
_entity.pdbx_description
1 polymer ?
#
loop_
_entity_poly.entity_id
_entity_poly.type
_entity_poly.pdbx_seq_one_letter_code
_entity_poly.pdbx_strand_id
1 'polypeptide(L)'
;MRNMKSLLHCILIAFLFSAHTAVAGATEQKIVPESLSAQEIVDRAVARAEAQHNSQTDERFESHVAMSIQSLDADGKVTKTDLTQYRQYPVNGALFEEVIARDGRALNAQERKDEEKNKEKFIREVEKRKQRGIHPQPIKRPGIRFGDQLMRRYRYKILRNEDIDGHRCWVIAFEPKEGELPVNEMMDHALNQSTGTLWIAQDDFGVVRLDFVMRKPFKYWAGLLAVIRNTEGRLNFQRVEPNIWMPVHFDLKLDLNVMMVKNIRRHIIKKWTDYTRTNSPVASGKK
;
A
#
# COMPACT_ATOMS: atom_id res chain seq x y z
N MET A 1 32.66 13.74 -38.88
CA MET A 1 33.43 13.11 -39.99
C MET A 1 33.44 11.62 -39.71
N ARG A 2 32.75 10.97 -40.60
CA ARG A 2 33.13 9.83 -41.48
C ARG A 2 33.25 8.52 -40.73
N ASN A 3 32.27 7.65 -40.94
CA ASN A 3 32.19 6.59 -41.97
C ASN A 3 32.93 5.34 -41.51
N MET A 4 32.52 4.15 -41.63
CA MET A 4 31.63 3.51 -42.60
C MET A 4 31.77 2.00 -42.38
N LYS A 5 30.65 1.34 -42.32
CA LYS A 5 30.28 0.25 -43.25
C LYS A 5 31.22 -0.97 -43.41
N SER A 6 30.58 -2.11 -43.24
CA SER A 6 30.56 -3.19 -44.25
C SER A 6 31.62 -4.27 -44.12
N LEU A 7 31.35 -5.53 -44.06
CA LEU A 7 30.98 -6.51 -45.08
C LEU A 7 31.06 -7.90 -44.42
N LEU A 8 30.02 -8.65 -44.33
CA LEU A 8 29.57 -9.71 -45.23
C LEU A 8 30.69 -10.60 -45.82
N HIS A 9 30.72 -11.88 -45.53
CA HIS A 9 30.59 -12.98 -46.48
C HIS A 9 30.88 -14.34 -45.83
N CYS A 10 29.91 -15.20 -45.99
CA CYS A 10 29.89 -16.64 -46.25
C CYS A 10 31.20 -17.40 -46.32
N ILE A 11 31.30 -18.54 -45.66
CA ILE A 11 31.71 -19.80 -46.28
C ILE A 11 31.00 -20.98 -45.65
N LEU A 12 30.28 -21.67 -46.50
CA LEU A 12 29.60 -22.96 -46.31
C LEU A 12 30.64 -24.07 -46.59
N ILE A 13 30.88 -24.97 -45.64
CA ILE A 13 31.49 -26.27 -45.98
C ILE A 13 30.76 -27.36 -45.20
N ALA A 14 30.11 -28.22 -45.94
CA ALA A 14 29.54 -29.45 -45.53
C ALA A 14 30.65 -30.54 -45.32
N PHE A 15 30.57 -31.25 -44.21
CA PHE A 15 31.13 -32.59 -44.12
C PHE A 15 30.18 -33.56 -43.45
N LEU A 16 29.68 -34.48 -44.25
CA LEU A 16 29.05 -35.73 -43.84
C LEU A 16 30.14 -36.64 -43.27
N PHE A 17 29.92 -37.26 -42.13
CA PHE A 17 30.12 -38.72 -41.96
C PHE A 17 29.82 -39.21 -40.54
N SER A 18 29.02 -40.23 -40.54
CA SER A 18 29.00 -41.44 -39.66
C SER A 18 28.23 -41.39 -38.37
N ALA A 19 27.13 -42.12 -38.39
CA ALA A 19 26.36 -42.60 -37.28
C ALA A 19 27.18 -43.42 -36.29
N HIS A 20 27.15 -43.06 -35.03
CA HIS A 20 27.29 -43.97 -33.91
C HIS A 20 26.11 -43.75 -32.96
N THR A 21 25.25 -44.75 -32.91
CA THR A 21 24.16 -44.85 -31.93
C THR A 21 24.76 -45.08 -30.56
N ALA A 22 24.90 -44.03 -29.77
CA ALA A 22 25.02 -44.12 -28.33
C ALA A 22 23.67 -43.73 -27.74
N VAL A 23 22.92 -44.72 -27.27
CA VAL A 23 21.76 -44.50 -26.40
C VAL A 23 22.30 -43.99 -25.07
N ALA A 24 22.46 -42.69 -24.96
CA ALA A 24 22.64 -42.00 -23.69
C ALA A 24 21.26 -41.75 -23.14
N GLY A 25 20.90 -42.41 -22.05
CA GLY A 25 19.68 -42.15 -21.29
C GLY A 25 19.66 -40.69 -20.91
N ALA A 26 18.77 -39.93 -21.54
CA ALA A 26 18.41 -38.59 -21.11
C ALA A 26 17.76 -38.73 -19.73
N THR A 27 18.53 -38.51 -18.69
CA THR A 27 17.97 -38.21 -17.38
C THR A 27 17.17 -36.92 -17.56
N GLU A 28 15.86 -37.09 -17.65
CA GLU A 28 14.91 -35.96 -17.62
C GLU A 28 15.16 -35.21 -16.30
N GLN A 29 15.99 -34.18 -16.34
CA GLN A 29 16.12 -33.23 -15.24
C GLN A 29 14.75 -32.61 -15.10
N LYS A 30 13.97 -33.13 -14.14
CA LYS A 30 12.75 -32.53 -13.67
C LYS A 30 13.12 -31.10 -13.23
N ILE A 31 12.87 -30.11 -14.08
CA ILE A 31 12.99 -28.70 -13.74
C ILE A 31 12.00 -28.50 -12.58
N VAL A 32 12.51 -28.57 -11.35
CA VAL A 32 11.75 -28.14 -10.18
C VAL A 32 11.53 -26.65 -10.42
N PRO A 33 10.29 -26.17 -10.49
CA PRO A 33 10.06 -24.76 -10.67
C PRO A 33 10.80 -24.03 -9.57
N GLU A 34 11.71 -23.14 -9.95
CA GLU A 34 12.53 -22.36 -9.03
C GLU A 34 11.59 -21.63 -8.09
N SER A 35 11.60 -22.01 -6.81
CA SER A 35 10.70 -21.43 -5.81
C SER A 35 11.11 -19.96 -5.64
N LEU A 36 10.17 -19.04 -5.91
CA LEU A 36 10.41 -17.61 -5.74
C LEU A 36 10.96 -17.30 -4.34
N SER A 37 11.98 -16.49 -4.28
CA SER A 37 12.48 -15.95 -3.02
C SER A 37 11.48 -14.97 -2.38
N ALA A 38 11.57 -14.76 -1.07
CA ALA A 38 10.73 -13.79 -0.37
C ALA A 38 10.84 -12.38 -0.97
N GLN A 39 12.05 -11.99 -1.40
CA GLN A 39 12.29 -10.69 -2.02
C GLN A 39 11.57 -10.58 -3.37
N GLU A 40 11.68 -11.56 -4.25
CA GLU A 40 11.00 -11.56 -5.55
C GLU A 40 9.49 -11.51 -5.43
N ILE A 41 8.90 -12.23 -4.45
CA ILE A 41 7.45 -12.17 -4.19
C ILE A 41 7.04 -10.76 -3.78
N VAL A 42 7.80 -10.14 -2.88
CA VAL A 42 7.52 -8.78 -2.42
C VAL A 42 7.71 -7.76 -3.55
N ASP A 43 8.77 -7.88 -4.36
CA ASP A 43 9.01 -6.99 -5.50
C ASP A 43 7.88 -7.05 -6.52
N ARG A 44 7.33 -8.24 -6.80
CA ARG A 44 6.16 -8.40 -7.68
C ARG A 44 4.90 -7.79 -7.07
N ALA A 45 4.70 -7.96 -5.75
CA ALA A 45 3.57 -7.34 -5.06
C ALA A 45 3.64 -5.81 -5.08
N VAL A 46 4.83 -5.24 -4.92
CA VAL A 46 5.08 -3.79 -5.04
C VAL A 46 4.80 -3.31 -6.46
N ALA A 47 5.40 -3.95 -7.46
CA ALA A 47 5.21 -3.57 -8.86
C ALA A 47 3.73 -3.59 -9.26
N ARG A 48 2.98 -4.59 -8.78
CA ARG A 48 1.54 -4.67 -8.97
C ARG A 48 0.80 -3.52 -8.29
N ALA A 49 1.09 -3.24 -7.01
CA ALA A 49 0.44 -2.15 -6.28
C ALA A 49 0.73 -0.78 -6.91
N GLU A 50 1.96 -0.56 -7.38
CA GLU A 50 2.35 0.64 -8.11
C GLU A 50 1.64 0.77 -9.47
N ALA A 51 1.51 -0.33 -10.22
CA ALA A 51 0.76 -0.35 -11.47
C ALA A 51 -0.72 0.00 -11.24
N GLN A 52 -1.36 -0.55 -10.20
CA GLN A 52 -2.73 -0.20 -9.81
C GLN A 52 -2.85 1.30 -9.45
N HIS A 53 -1.92 1.82 -8.66
CA HIS A 53 -1.90 3.23 -8.28
C HIS A 53 -1.66 4.16 -9.49
N ASN A 54 -0.68 3.84 -10.34
CA ASN A 54 -0.35 4.66 -11.51
C ASN A 54 -1.46 4.67 -12.58
N SER A 55 -2.24 3.59 -12.66
CA SER A 55 -3.43 3.53 -13.55
C SER A 55 -4.64 4.27 -12.97
N GLN A 56 -4.53 4.87 -11.79
CA GLN A 56 -5.62 5.54 -11.08
C GLN A 56 -6.86 4.65 -10.92
N THR A 57 -6.66 3.35 -10.80
CA THR A 57 -7.76 2.39 -10.71
C THR A 57 -8.56 2.57 -9.42
N ASP A 58 -7.89 2.90 -8.32
CA ASP A 58 -8.52 3.16 -7.01
C ASP A 58 -9.54 4.30 -7.10
N GLU A 59 -9.30 5.27 -8.00
CA GLU A 59 -10.11 6.46 -8.20
C GLU A 59 -11.35 6.21 -9.07
N ARG A 60 -11.61 4.94 -9.42
CA ARG A 60 -12.79 4.51 -10.18
C ARG A 60 -13.86 3.88 -9.31
N PHE A 61 -13.60 3.76 -8.01
CA PHE A 61 -14.52 3.13 -7.08
C PHE A 61 -15.11 4.13 -6.10
N GLU A 62 -16.37 3.92 -5.80
CA GLU A 62 -17.07 4.51 -4.68
C GLU A 62 -17.15 3.48 -3.54
N SER A 63 -17.16 3.93 -2.30
CA SER A 63 -17.32 3.08 -1.13
C SER A 63 -17.92 3.84 0.06
N HIS A 64 -18.52 3.11 1.01
CA HIS A 64 -18.84 3.62 2.31
C HIS A 64 -17.67 3.38 3.27
N VAL A 65 -17.43 4.35 4.14
CA VAL A 65 -16.31 4.29 5.09
C VAL A 65 -16.81 4.63 6.49
N ALA A 66 -16.57 3.74 7.44
CA ALA A 66 -16.78 4.00 8.86
C ALA A 66 -15.44 4.14 9.57
N MET A 67 -15.21 5.26 10.26
CA MET A 67 -14.01 5.50 11.05
C MET A 67 -14.38 5.71 12.51
N SER A 68 -13.80 4.90 13.40
CA SER A 68 -13.89 5.03 14.84
C SER A 68 -12.53 5.44 15.39
N ILE A 69 -12.49 6.52 16.17
CA ILE A 69 -11.31 6.95 16.92
C ILE A 69 -11.61 6.88 18.39
N GLN A 70 -11.01 5.90 19.08
CA GLN A 70 -11.13 5.72 20.50
C GLN A 70 -9.96 6.38 21.22
N SER A 71 -10.26 7.18 22.23
CA SER A 71 -9.28 7.70 23.20
C SER A 71 -9.13 6.71 24.33
N LEU A 72 -7.89 6.40 24.71
CA LEU A 72 -7.61 5.44 25.77
C LEU A 72 -6.94 6.15 26.96
N ASP A 73 -7.25 5.72 28.19
CA ASP A 73 -6.55 6.12 29.39
C ASP A 73 -5.20 5.39 29.58
N ALA A 74 -4.61 5.53 30.77
CA ALA A 74 -3.34 4.89 31.09
C ALA A 74 -3.42 3.36 31.10
N ASP A 75 -4.57 2.83 31.44
CA ASP A 75 -4.82 1.40 31.60
C ASP A 75 -5.36 0.77 30.28
N GLY A 76 -5.45 1.58 29.22
CA GLY A 76 -5.95 1.13 27.90
C GLY A 76 -7.48 1.07 27.81
N LYS A 77 -8.20 1.59 28.81
CA LYS A 77 -9.66 1.66 28.78
C LYS A 77 -10.13 2.80 27.89
N VAL A 78 -11.19 2.54 27.09
CA VAL A 78 -11.81 3.56 26.24
C VAL A 78 -12.49 4.63 27.08
N THR A 79 -12.06 5.89 26.90
CA THR A 79 -12.63 7.07 27.58
C THR A 79 -13.54 7.88 26.68
N LYS A 80 -13.33 7.82 25.39
CA LYS A 80 -14.12 8.51 24.37
C LYS A 80 -14.07 7.76 23.06
N THR A 81 -15.17 7.74 22.34
CA THR A 81 -15.25 7.23 20.96
C THR A 81 -15.86 8.32 20.08
N ASP A 82 -15.16 8.68 19.03
CA ASP A 82 -15.65 9.53 17.94
C ASP A 82 -15.89 8.65 16.72
N LEU A 83 -17.14 8.59 16.24
CA LEU A 83 -17.53 7.82 15.06
C LEU A 83 -17.87 8.75 13.91
N THR A 84 -17.21 8.57 12.76
CA THR A 84 -17.52 9.32 11.54
C THR A 84 -17.77 8.36 10.39
N GLN A 85 -18.84 8.60 9.63
CA GLN A 85 -19.15 7.86 8.42
C GLN A 85 -18.95 8.77 7.22
N TYR A 86 -18.35 8.20 6.17
CA TYR A 86 -18.06 8.89 4.93
C TYR A 86 -18.63 8.12 3.75
N ARG A 87 -18.94 8.84 2.70
CA ARG A 87 -19.03 8.33 1.34
C ARG A 87 -17.74 8.72 0.62
N GLN A 88 -17.00 7.76 0.13
CA GLN A 88 -15.78 7.99 -0.64
C GLN A 88 -16.10 7.78 -2.12
N TYR A 89 -15.81 8.75 -2.97
CA TYR A 89 -16.11 8.68 -4.39
C TYR A 89 -15.20 9.59 -5.23
N PRO A 90 -15.03 9.30 -6.53
CA PRO A 90 -14.18 10.10 -7.39
C PRO A 90 -14.80 11.45 -7.74
N VAL A 91 -14.01 12.51 -7.62
CA VAL A 91 -14.34 13.87 -8.07
C VAL A 91 -13.17 14.39 -8.89
N ASN A 92 -13.41 14.66 -10.17
CA ASN A 92 -12.38 15.13 -11.10
C ASN A 92 -11.08 14.31 -11.11
N GLY A 93 -11.19 12.96 -10.98
CA GLY A 93 -10.04 12.05 -10.99
C GLY A 93 -9.24 12.06 -9.69
N ALA A 94 -9.86 12.45 -8.58
CA ALA A 94 -9.34 12.31 -7.23
C ALA A 94 -10.43 11.79 -6.31
N LEU A 95 -10.09 11.03 -5.28
CA LEU A 95 -11.06 10.50 -4.33
C LEU A 95 -11.38 11.54 -3.26
N PHE A 96 -12.65 11.88 -3.13
CA PHE A 96 -13.19 12.71 -2.07
C PHE A 96 -13.84 11.85 -0.99
N GLU A 97 -13.59 12.17 0.28
CA GLU A 97 -14.26 11.56 1.44
C GLU A 97 -15.27 12.56 2.01
N GLU A 98 -16.53 12.44 1.63
CA GLU A 98 -17.64 13.25 2.10
C GLU A 98 -18.16 12.72 3.43
N VAL A 99 -18.17 13.53 4.47
CA VAL A 99 -18.78 13.15 5.76
C VAL A 99 -20.29 13.10 5.60
N ILE A 100 -20.90 11.95 5.93
CA ILE A 100 -22.36 11.74 5.85
C ILE A 100 -23.03 11.63 7.21
N ALA A 101 -22.28 11.17 8.24
CA ALA A 101 -22.80 11.07 9.61
C ALA A 101 -21.68 11.20 10.64
N ARG A 102 -22.02 11.66 11.85
CA ARG A 102 -21.16 11.74 13.04
C ARG A 102 -21.88 11.17 14.24
N ASP A 103 -21.18 10.31 14.98
CA ASP A 103 -21.69 9.68 16.22
C ASP A 103 -23.09 9.06 16.07
N GLY A 104 -23.31 8.38 14.92
CA GLY A 104 -24.56 7.71 14.59
C GLY A 104 -25.69 8.62 14.12
N ARG A 105 -25.51 9.93 14.02
CA ARG A 105 -26.52 10.88 13.55
C ARG A 105 -26.14 11.49 12.18
N ALA A 106 -27.14 11.83 11.40
CA ALA A 106 -26.95 12.64 10.19
C ALA A 106 -26.40 14.02 10.52
N LEU A 107 -25.71 14.65 9.58
CA LEU A 107 -25.19 16.01 9.70
C LEU A 107 -26.34 17.01 9.89
N ASN A 108 -26.17 17.97 10.80
CA ASN A 108 -27.05 19.11 10.91
C ASN A 108 -26.86 20.11 9.76
N ALA A 109 -27.67 21.17 9.70
CA ALA A 109 -27.63 22.14 8.61
C ALA A 109 -26.29 22.86 8.48
N GLN A 110 -25.66 23.22 9.61
CA GLN A 110 -24.35 23.87 9.61
C GLN A 110 -23.25 22.90 9.16
N GLU A 111 -23.22 21.68 9.67
CA GLU A 111 -22.28 20.65 9.30
C GLU A 111 -22.35 20.32 7.79
N ARG A 112 -23.57 20.23 7.23
CA ARG A 112 -23.74 20.04 5.77
C ARG A 112 -23.16 21.20 4.97
N LYS A 113 -23.41 22.44 5.39
CA LYS A 113 -22.86 23.65 4.74
C LYS A 113 -21.33 23.68 4.80
N ASP A 114 -20.74 23.24 5.90
CA ASP A 114 -19.30 23.17 6.04
C ASP A 114 -18.71 22.05 5.17
N GLU A 115 -19.41 20.94 5.01
CA GLU A 115 -18.99 19.84 4.12
C GLU A 115 -19.10 20.23 2.64
N GLU A 116 -20.12 21.01 2.24
CA GLU A 116 -20.19 21.61 0.90
C GLU A 116 -18.98 22.50 0.60
N LYS A 117 -18.62 23.39 1.53
CA LYS A 117 -17.42 24.24 1.39
C LYS A 117 -16.13 23.41 1.30
N ASN A 118 -16.06 22.33 2.08
CA ASN A 118 -14.92 21.41 2.05
C ASN A 118 -14.81 20.75 0.67
N LYS A 119 -15.91 20.29 0.10
CA LYS A 119 -15.97 19.73 -1.25
C LYS A 119 -15.56 20.74 -2.32
N GLU A 120 -16.07 21.97 -2.27
CA GLU A 120 -15.67 23.04 -3.19
C GLU A 120 -14.16 23.35 -3.10
N LYS A 121 -13.62 23.42 -1.88
CA LYS A 121 -12.18 23.62 -1.67
C LYS A 121 -11.38 22.47 -2.27
N PHE A 122 -11.83 21.23 -2.08
CA PHE A 122 -11.21 20.05 -2.65
C PHE A 122 -11.19 20.11 -4.19
N ILE A 123 -12.33 20.43 -4.82
CA ILE A 123 -12.44 20.57 -6.27
C ILE A 123 -11.46 21.62 -6.80
N ARG A 124 -11.41 22.80 -6.19
CA ARG A 124 -10.46 23.86 -6.58
C ARG A 124 -9.00 23.40 -6.49
N GLU A 125 -8.65 22.67 -5.46
CA GLU A 125 -7.29 22.17 -5.30
C GLU A 125 -6.95 21.08 -6.34
N VAL A 126 -7.88 20.17 -6.62
CA VAL A 126 -7.74 19.16 -7.69
C VAL A 126 -7.49 19.82 -9.04
N GLU A 127 -8.30 20.83 -9.39
CA GLU A 127 -8.15 21.55 -10.66
C GLU A 127 -6.81 22.28 -10.76
N LYS A 128 -6.41 22.98 -9.70
CA LYS A 128 -5.13 23.67 -9.61
C LYS A 128 -3.95 22.72 -9.79
N ARG A 129 -4.03 21.49 -9.21
CA ARG A 129 -3.00 20.46 -9.37
C ARG A 129 -2.97 19.93 -10.79
N LYS A 130 -4.12 19.66 -11.40
CA LYS A 130 -4.21 19.26 -12.82
C LYS A 130 -3.58 20.28 -13.76
N GLN A 131 -3.88 21.57 -13.57
CA GLN A 131 -3.28 22.66 -14.37
C GLN A 131 -1.75 22.72 -14.26
N ARG A 132 -1.19 22.26 -13.14
CA ARG A 132 0.26 22.16 -12.92
C ARG A 132 0.87 20.84 -13.38
N GLY A 133 0.11 19.93 -13.96
CA GLY A 133 0.57 18.59 -14.33
C GLY A 133 0.93 17.69 -13.13
N ILE A 134 0.39 18.01 -11.94
CA ILE A 134 0.63 17.23 -10.71
C ILE A 134 -0.53 16.25 -10.53
N HIS A 135 -0.26 15.09 -9.94
CA HIS A 135 -1.29 14.11 -9.61
C HIS A 135 -2.48 14.79 -8.92
N PRO A 136 -3.72 14.56 -9.36
CA PRO A 136 -4.89 15.31 -8.91
C PRO A 136 -5.20 15.17 -7.42
N GLN A 137 -4.90 14.04 -6.78
CA GLN A 137 -5.17 13.83 -5.36
C GLN A 137 -4.44 14.84 -4.48
N PRO A 138 -5.15 15.82 -3.84
CA PRO A 138 -4.51 16.91 -3.09
C PRO A 138 -3.96 16.47 -1.74
N ILE A 139 -4.57 15.47 -1.14
CA ILE A 139 -4.17 14.99 0.17
C ILE A 139 -3.32 13.74 -0.01
N LYS A 140 -2.08 13.77 0.52
CA LYS A 140 -1.34 12.53 0.75
C LYS A 140 -2.20 11.71 1.70
N ARG A 141 -2.84 10.65 1.21
CA ARG A 141 -3.59 9.76 2.09
C ARG A 141 -2.66 9.26 3.17
N PRO A 142 -3.02 9.40 4.45
CA PRO A 142 -2.29 8.72 5.50
C PRO A 142 -2.46 7.21 5.23
N GLY A 143 -1.42 6.60 4.79
CA GLY A 143 -1.38 5.17 4.47
C GLY A 143 0.04 4.80 4.12
N ILE A 144 0.46 3.63 4.55
CA ILE A 144 1.72 3.04 4.13
C ILE A 144 1.55 2.69 2.66
N ARG A 145 2.22 3.46 1.78
CA ARG A 145 2.31 3.09 0.38
C ARG A 145 3.31 1.95 0.26
N PHE A 146 2.86 0.84 -0.27
CA PHE A 146 3.73 -0.23 -0.72
C PHE A 146 4.46 0.26 -1.98
N GLY A 147 5.59 0.90 -1.79
CA GLY A 147 6.44 1.39 -2.86
C GLY A 147 7.87 0.89 -2.67
N ASP A 148 8.64 0.88 -3.74
CA ASP A 148 10.01 0.40 -3.78
C ASP A 148 10.89 1.00 -2.66
N GLN A 149 10.81 2.31 -2.40
CA GLN A 149 11.57 2.96 -1.33
C GLN A 149 11.26 2.44 0.06
N LEU A 150 9.99 2.08 0.34
CA LEU A 150 9.60 1.50 1.62
C LEU A 150 10.15 0.08 1.73
N MET A 151 9.95 -0.71 0.67
CA MET A 151 10.23 -2.14 0.71
C MET A 151 11.74 -2.45 0.70
N ARG A 152 12.58 -1.57 0.18
CA ARG A 152 14.05 -1.70 0.24
C ARG A 152 14.63 -1.60 1.65
N ARG A 153 13.87 -1.08 2.61
CA ARG A 153 14.29 -0.94 4.02
C ARG A 153 14.33 -2.26 4.76
N TYR A 154 13.67 -3.30 4.25
CA TYR A 154 13.42 -4.52 4.99
C TYR A 154 14.12 -5.75 4.41
N ARG A 155 14.38 -6.72 5.28
CA ARG A 155 14.69 -8.11 4.93
C ARG A 155 13.41 -8.90 5.02
N TYR A 156 13.26 -9.89 4.14
CA TYR A 156 12.07 -10.71 4.02
C TYR A 156 12.38 -12.19 4.22
N LYS A 157 11.45 -12.90 4.86
CA LYS A 157 11.55 -14.34 5.08
C LYS A 157 10.19 -14.99 4.89
N ILE A 158 10.07 -15.97 4.00
CA ILE A 158 8.88 -16.81 3.91
C ILE A 158 8.78 -17.64 5.18
N LEU A 159 7.65 -17.56 5.87
CA LEU A 159 7.36 -18.33 7.07
C LEU A 159 6.61 -19.63 6.73
N ARG A 160 5.57 -19.52 5.92
CA ARG A 160 4.66 -20.61 5.52
C ARG A 160 3.75 -20.16 4.38
N ASN A 161 2.95 -21.11 3.89
CA ASN A 161 1.76 -20.82 3.09
C ASN A 161 0.51 -20.93 3.99
N GLU A 162 -0.50 -20.10 3.71
CA GLU A 162 -1.75 -20.05 4.47
C GLU A 162 -2.90 -19.66 3.55
N ASP A 163 -4.08 -20.22 3.79
CA ASP A 163 -5.30 -19.79 3.11
C ASP A 163 -6.00 -18.74 3.97
N ILE A 164 -6.21 -17.54 3.45
CA ILE A 164 -6.89 -16.45 4.13
C ILE A 164 -7.88 -15.78 3.18
N ASP A 165 -9.12 -15.61 3.64
CA ASP A 165 -10.21 -14.95 2.88
C ASP A 165 -10.40 -15.54 1.45
N GLY A 166 -10.21 -16.87 1.32
CA GLY A 166 -10.32 -17.61 0.06
C GLY A 166 -9.12 -17.50 -0.89
N HIS A 167 -8.01 -16.93 -0.43
CA HIS A 167 -6.77 -16.78 -1.19
C HIS A 167 -5.65 -17.62 -0.59
N ARG A 168 -4.99 -18.44 -1.42
CA ARG A 168 -3.72 -19.08 -1.06
C ARG A 168 -2.63 -18.04 -1.02
N CYS A 169 -1.98 -17.83 0.14
CA CYS A 169 -1.00 -16.78 0.37
C CYS A 169 0.37 -17.31 0.76
N TRP A 170 1.42 -16.61 0.34
CA TRP A 170 2.70 -16.64 1.06
C TRP A 170 2.58 -15.75 2.29
N VAL A 171 3.01 -16.28 3.45
CA VAL A 171 3.14 -15.51 4.69
C VAL A 171 4.60 -15.13 4.84
N ILE A 172 4.89 -13.84 4.76
CA ILE A 172 6.25 -13.30 4.69
C ILE A 172 6.49 -12.36 5.87
N ALA A 173 7.44 -12.70 6.73
CA ALA A 173 7.92 -11.78 7.76
C ALA A 173 8.82 -10.72 7.13
N PHE A 174 8.75 -9.50 7.66
CA PHE A 174 9.68 -8.43 7.33
C PHE A 174 10.28 -7.79 8.59
N GLU A 175 11.53 -7.41 8.50
CA GLU A 175 12.25 -6.69 9.55
C GLU A 175 13.24 -5.70 8.93
N PRO A 176 13.54 -4.57 9.61
CA PRO A 176 14.47 -3.59 9.10
C PRO A 176 15.85 -4.20 8.82
N LYS A 177 16.48 -3.78 7.73
CA LYS A 177 17.89 -4.11 7.47
C LYS A 177 18.78 -3.51 8.54
N GLU A 178 19.95 -4.11 8.75
CA GLU A 178 20.96 -3.55 9.63
C GLU A 178 21.63 -2.33 9.00
N GLY A 179 22.14 -1.42 9.86
CA GLY A 179 22.80 -0.20 9.43
C GLY A 179 21.87 1.02 9.42
N GLU A 180 22.37 2.11 8.86
CA GLU A 180 21.62 3.35 8.71
C GLU A 180 20.62 3.24 7.56
N LEU A 181 19.34 3.38 7.89
CA LEU A 181 18.25 3.39 6.93
C LEU A 181 17.89 4.83 6.54
N PRO A 182 17.47 5.08 5.30
CA PRO A 182 17.12 6.43 4.84
C PRO A 182 16.04 7.07 5.70
N VAL A 183 16.21 8.35 6.02
CA VAL A 183 15.24 9.17 6.75
C VAL A 183 15.01 10.45 5.95
N ASN A 184 13.92 10.50 5.20
CA ASN A 184 13.51 11.66 4.41
C ASN A 184 12.36 12.41 5.08
N GLU A 185 11.52 11.68 5.83
CA GLU A 185 10.36 12.21 6.54
C GLU A 185 10.34 11.66 7.98
N MET A 186 9.60 12.35 8.87
CA MET A 186 9.47 11.92 10.27
C MET A 186 8.92 10.48 10.41
N MET A 187 8.03 10.07 9.52
CA MET A 187 7.46 8.72 9.51
C MET A 187 8.51 7.64 9.22
N ASP A 188 9.59 7.96 8.50
CA ASP A 188 10.66 7.01 8.19
C ASP A 188 11.33 6.44 9.44
N HIS A 189 11.43 7.23 10.49
CA HIS A 189 11.97 6.76 11.77
C HIS A 189 11.10 5.66 12.38
N ALA A 190 9.77 5.79 12.30
CA ALA A 190 8.85 4.75 12.77
C ALA A 190 8.93 3.50 11.89
N LEU A 191 8.99 3.68 10.57
CA LEU A 191 9.14 2.58 9.61
C LEU A 191 10.46 1.82 9.84
N ASN A 192 11.57 2.53 10.07
CA ASN A 192 12.87 1.93 10.35
C ASN A 192 12.93 1.15 11.68
N GLN A 193 11.89 1.25 12.51
CA GLN A 193 11.74 0.50 13.77
C GLN A 193 10.62 -0.55 13.70
N SER A 194 9.92 -0.65 12.57
CA SER A 194 8.76 -1.53 12.42
C SER A 194 9.13 -2.89 11.86
N THR A 195 8.47 -3.92 12.39
CA THR A 195 8.52 -5.29 11.86
C THR A 195 7.11 -5.78 11.65
N GLY A 196 6.96 -6.85 10.91
CA GLY A 196 5.62 -7.39 10.73
C GLY A 196 5.55 -8.58 9.80
N THR A 197 4.35 -8.81 9.30
CA THR A 197 4.02 -9.92 8.41
C THR A 197 3.14 -9.44 7.27
N LEU A 198 3.45 -9.90 6.07
CA LEU A 198 2.68 -9.72 4.85
C LEU A 198 2.04 -11.05 4.44
N TRP A 199 0.79 -11.01 4.02
CA TRP A 199 0.11 -12.09 3.32
C TRP A 199 -0.08 -11.66 1.87
N ILE A 200 0.56 -12.38 0.95
CA ILE A 200 0.55 -12.06 -0.47
C ILE A 200 -0.08 -13.22 -1.23
N ALA A 201 -1.14 -12.95 -1.98
CA ALA A 201 -1.85 -13.93 -2.78
C ALA A 201 -0.95 -14.54 -3.86
N GLN A 202 -0.99 -15.88 -4.02
CA GLN A 202 -0.09 -16.59 -4.92
C GLN A 202 -0.48 -16.47 -6.40
N ASP A 203 -1.73 -16.16 -6.66
CA ASP A 203 -2.27 -16.11 -8.02
C ASP A 203 -1.99 -14.78 -8.75
N ASP A 204 -1.93 -13.64 -8.02
CA ASP A 204 -1.78 -12.32 -8.63
C ASP A 204 -0.86 -11.36 -7.86
N PHE A 205 -0.17 -11.84 -6.83
CA PHE A 205 0.71 -11.05 -5.96
C PHE A 205 -0.01 -9.89 -5.24
N GLY A 206 -1.33 -9.97 -5.06
CA GLY A 206 -2.09 -9.01 -4.27
C GLY A 206 -1.77 -9.12 -2.79
N VAL A 207 -1.61 -7.97 -2.12
CA VAL A 207 -1.48 -7.95 -0.66
C VAL A 207 -2.87 -8.15 -0.06
N VAL A 208 -3.06 -9.27 0.67
CA VAL A 208 -4.31 -9.59 1.37
C VAL A 208 -4.32 -8.95 2.75
N ARG A 209 -3.18 -8.98 3.44
CA ARG A 209 -3.06 -8.45 4.80
C ARG A 209 -1.63 -8.00 5.09
N LEU A 210 -1.54 -6.95 5.88
CA LEU A 210 -0.32 -6.48 6.52
C LEU A 210 -0.56 -6.33 8.01
N ASP A 211 0.27 -6.96 8.84
CA ASP A 211 0.38 -6.69 10.27
C ASP A 211 1.74 -6.07 10.55
N PHE A 212 1.80 -5.05 11.38
CA PHE A 212 3.06 -4.42 11.77
C PHE A 212 3.06 -3.97 13.22
N VAL A 213 4.26 -3.93 13.80
CA VAL A 213 4.52 -3.43 15.15
C VAL A 213 5.84 -2.69 15.19
N MET A 214 5.88 -1.57 15.88
CA MET A 214 7.12 -0.83 16.12
C MET A 214 7.88 -1.46 17.29
N ARG A 215 9.13 -1.89 17.07
CA ARG A 215 9.95 -2.62 18.07
C ARG A 215 10.49 -1.74 19.18
N LYS A 216 10.82 -0.48 18.86
CA LYS A 216 11.46 0.43 19.82
C LYS A 216 10.78 1.80 19.79
N PRO A 217 10.64 2.46 20.94
CA PRO A 217 10.15 3.83 20.96
C PRO A 217 11.01 4.75 20.10
N PHE A 218 10.37 5.60 19.35
CA PHE A 218 11.04 6.65 18.57
C PHE A 218 10.91 8.00 19.28
N LYS A 219 12.04 8.72 19.44
CA LYS A 219 12.10 10.03 20.05
C LYS A 219 12.41 11.10 19.00
N TYR A 220 11.48 12.03 18.79
CA TYR A 220 11.68 13.17 17.92
C TYR A 220 12.23 14.35 18.72
N TRP A 221 13.35 14.96 18.24
CA TRP A 221 14.09 16.00 18.97
C TRP A 221 14.47 15.54 20.40
N ALA A 222 15.21 14.44 20.50
CA ALA A 222 15.60 13.83 21.77
C ALA A 222 14.42 13.58 22.75
N GLY A 223 13.18 13.52 22.23
CA GLY A 223 11.97 13.33 23.05
C GLY A 223 11.30 14.63 23.49
N LEU A 224 11.87 15.78 23.20
CA LEU A 224 11.29 17.08 23.59
C LEU A 224 10.00 17.40 22.83
N LEU A 225 9.93 17.07 21.53
CA LEU A 225 8.74 17.36 20.72
C LEU A 225 7.76 16.21 20.68
N ALA A 226 8.23 14.98 20.51
CA ALA A 226 7.38 13.80 20.52
C ALA A 226 8.15 12.53 20.86
N VAL A 227 7.47 11.60 21.50
CA VAL A 227 7.92 10.21 21.70
C VAL A 227 6.78 9.31 21.23
N ILE A 228 6.99 8.53 20.17
CA ILE A 228 6.12 7.43 19.81
C ILE A 228 6.58 6.22 20.62
N ARG A 229 5.75 5.75 21.56
CA ARG A 229 6.13 4.67 22.48
C ARG A 229 5.81 3.31 21.92
N ASN A 230 4.63 3.19 21.33
CA ASN A 230 4.15 1.96 20.74
C ASN A 230 3.23 2.27 19.57
N THR A 231 3.36 1.48 18.53
CA THR A 231 2.45 1.51 17.39
C THR A 231 2.32 0.09 16.87
N GLU A 232 1.12 -0.39 16.79
CA GLU A 232 0.79 -1.65 16.13
C GLU A 232 -0.40 -1.43 15.20
N GLY A 233 -0.40 -2.12 14.08
CA GLY A 233 -1.50 -1.97 13.14
C GLY A 233 -1.68 -3.17 12.23
N ARG A 234 -2.89 -3.21 11.67
CA ARG A 234 -3.33 -4.21 10.68
C ARG A 234 -4.02 -3.50 9.54
N LEU A 235 -3.74 -3.95 8.35
CA LEU A 235 -4.41 -3.50 7.14
C LEU A 235 -4.82 -4.73 6.33
N ASN A 236 -6.12 -4.87 6.06
CA ASN A 236 -6.66 -5.92 5.22
C ASN A 236 -7.14 -5.33 3.90
N PHE A 237 -6.94 -6.09 2.84
CA PHE A 237 -7.41 -5.78 1.50
C PHE A 237 -8.32 -6.89 1.00
N GLN A 238 -9.20 -6.54 0.08
CA GLN A 238 -10.05 -7.47 -0.64
C GLN A 238 -9.89 -7.25 -2.13
N ARG A 239 -9.93 -8.33 -2.89
CA ARG A 239 -10.01 -8.26 -4.35
C ARG A 239 -11.44 -7.89 -4.74
N VAL A 240 -11.62 -6.68 -5.26
CA VAL A 240 -12.94 -6.16 -5.70
C VAL A 240 -13.21 -6.46 -7.16
N GLU A 241 -12.17 -6.56 -7.98
CA GLU A 241 -12.18 -7.00 -9.38
C GLU A 241 -10.88 -7.79 -9.67
N PRO A 242 -10.78 -8.53 -10.78
CA PRO A 242 -9.54 -9.20 -11.17
C PRO A 242 -8.35 -8.22 -11.14
N ASN A 243 -7.31 -8.58 -10.39
CA ASN A 243 -6.10 -7.78 -10.18
C ASN A 243 -6.31 -6.41 -9.50
N ILE A 244 -7.45 -6.14 -8.87
CA ILE A 244 -7.71 -4.88 -8.14
C ILE A 244 -7.99 -5.19 -6.68
N TRP A 245 -7.09 -4.75 -5.83
CA TRP A 245 -7.18 -4.92 -4.38
C TRP A 245 -7.43 -3.59 -3.70
N MET A 246 -8.48 -3.55 -2.88
CA MET A 246 -8.89 -2.34 -2.16
C MET A 246 -8.85 -2.58 -0.65
N PRO A 247 -8.51 -1.57 0.16
CA PRO A 247 -8.51 -1.71 1.62
C PRO A 247 -9.93 -1.93 2.13
N VAL A 248 -10.11 -2.88 3.05
CA VAL A 248 -11.41 -3.13 3.69
C VAL A 248 -11.39 -2.89 5.19
N HIS A 249 -10.23 -3.02 5.81
CA HIS A 249 -10.09 -2.81 7.24
C HIS A 249 -8.72 -2.26 7.58
N PHE A 250 -8.69 -1.22 8.39
CA PHE A 250 -7.49 -0.67 9.01
C PHE A 250 -7.71 -0.56 10.51
N ASP A 251 -6.79 -1.10 11.28
CA ASP A 251 -6.76 -1.07 12.74
C ASP A 251 -5.39 -0.56 13.17
N LEU A 252 -5.35 0.49 13.97
CA LEU A 252 -4.11 1.11 14.44
C LEU A 252 -4.22 1.49 15.91
N LYS A 253 -3.35 0.94 16.72
CA LYS A 253 -3.12 1.41 18.07
C LYS A 253 -1.87 2.25 18.12
N LEU A 254 -1.98 3.41 18.75
CA LEU A 254 -0.93 4.42 18.83
C LEU A 254 -0.82 4.93 20.27
N ASP A 255 0.39 4.87 20.83
CA ASP A 255 0.76 5.55 22.10
C ASP A 255 1.87 6.55 21.80
N LEU A 256 1.58 7.82 21.93
CA LEU A 256 2.55 8.89 21.74
C LEU A 256 2.50 9.91 22.89
N ASN A 257 3.65 10.47 23.21
CA ASN A 257 3.78 11.62 24.08
C ASN A 257 4.20 12.83 23.28
N VAL A 258 3.50 13.95 23.46
CA VAL A 258 3.77 15.21 22.78
C VAL A 258 4.26 16.22 23.80
N MET A 259 5.39 16.88 23.50
CA MET A 259 6.00 17.95 24.29
C MET A 259 6.22 17.57 25.77
N MET A 260 6.46 16.28 26.03
CA MET A 260 6.64 15.71 27.39
C MET A 260 5.44 15.88 28.34
N VAL A 261 4.38 16.54 27.91
CA VAL A 261 3.23 16.93 28.75
C VAL A 261 1.98 16.12 28.43
N LYS A 262 1.72 15.85 27.14
CA LYS A 262 0.48 15.25 26.70
C LYS A 262 0.67 13.83 26.21
N ASN A 263 0.13 12.87 26.94
CA ASN A 263 0.00 11.48 26.46
C ASN A 263 -1.24 11.34 25.60
N ILE A 264 -1.07 10.80 24.40
CA ILE A 264 -2.13 10.51 23.46
C ILE A 264 -2.10 9.03 23.18
N ARG A 265 -3.15 8.32 23.61
CA ARG A 265 -3.38 6.92 23.26
C ARG A 265 -4.64 6.83 22.44
N ARG A 266 -4.51 6.23 21.25
CA ARG A 266 -5.62 6.10 20.30
C ARG A 266 -5.70 4.69 19.78
N HIS A 267 -6.93 4.24 19.61
CA HIS A 267 -7.24 3.10 18.78
C HIS A 267 -8.09 3.59 17.61
N ILE A 268 -7.59 3.47 16.40
CA ILE A 268 -8.22 3.96 15.18
C ILE A 268 -8.62 2.76 14.35
N ILE A 269 -9.91 2.65 14.07
CA ILE A 269 -10.49 1.59 13.24
C ILE A 269 -11.15 2.25 12.04
N LYS A 270 -10.77 1.84 10.83
CA LYS A 270 -11.41 2.30 9.59
C LYS A 270 -11.85 1.09 8.78
N LYS A 271 -13.12 1.09 8.36
CA LYS A 271 -13.72 0.01 7.55
C LYS A 271 -14.27 0.60 6.28
N TRP A 272 -14.00 -0.07 5.17
CA TRP A 272 -14.57 0.25 3.86
C TRP A 272 -15.50 -0.87 3.43
N THR A 273 -16.66 -0.49 2.91
CA THR A 273 -17.68 -1.42 2.42
C THR A 273 -18.24 -0.93 1.08
N ASP A 274 -18.98 -1.81 0.41
CA ASP A 274 -19.81 -1.46 -0.74
C ASP A 274 -19.02 -0.84 -1.90
N TYR A 275 -17.86 -1.40 -2.22
CA TYR A 275 -17.09 -0.97 -3.38
C TYR A 275 -17.89 -1.16 -4.66
N THR A 276 -18.22 -0.06 -5.32
CA THR A 276 -18.90 -0.05 -6.61
C THR A 276 -18.11 0.78 -7.62
N ARG A 277 -17.99 0.26 -8.84
CA ARG A 277 -17.32 0.98 -9.91
C ARG A 277 -18.20 2.15 -10.37
N THR A 278 -17.61 3.34 -10.45
CA THR A 278 -18.28 4.52 -10.97
C THR A 278 -18.09 4.60 -12.49
N ASN A 279 -19.15 4.96 -13.21
CA ASN A 279 -19.12 5.19 -14.65
C ASN A 279 -18.57 6.60 -15.01
N SER A 280 -18.01 7.33 -14.05
CA SER A 280 -17.44 8.65 -14.32
C SER A 280 -16.26 8.51 -15.28
N PRO A 281 -16.28 9.19 -16.44
CA PRO A 281 -15.17 9.13 -17.37
C PRO A 281 -13.92 9.69 -16.68
N VAL A 282 -12.89 8.86 -16.58
CA VAL A 282 -11.53 9.34 -16.28
C VAL A 282 -11.23 10.32 -17.41
N ALA A 283 -11.05 11.59 -17.07
CA ALA A 283 -10.65 12.59 -18.06
C ALA A 283 -9.34 12.09 -18.70
N SER A 284 -9.44 11.55 -19.90
CA SER A 284 -8.29 11.12 -20.69
C SER A 284 -7.44 12.36 -20.92
N GLY A 285 -6.31 12.44 -20.23
CA GLY A 285 -5.28 13.43 -20.53
C GLY A 285 -4.90 13.27 -21.99
N LYS A 286 -5.25 14.25 -22.83
CA LYS A 286 -4.68 14.37 -24.17
C LYS A 286 -3.17 14.45 -24.01
N LYS A 287 -2.49 13.57 -24.75
CA LYS A 287 -1.03 13.58 -24.96
C LYS A 287 -0.57 14.92 -25.51
#